data_df03a7a708fd9b22f95795cab0c3cff5
#
_entry.id   df03a7a708fd9b22f95795cab0c3cff5
#
_cell.length_a   1.000
_cell.length_b   1.000
_cell.length_c   1.000
_cell.angle_alpha   90.00
_cell.angle_beta   90.00
_cell.angle_gamma   90.00
#
_symmetry.space_group_name_H-M   'P 1'
#
loop_
_entity.id
_entity.type
_entity.pdbx_description
1 polymer ?
#
loop_
_entity_poly.entity_id
_entity_poly.type
_entity_poly.pdbx_seq_one_letter_code
_entity_poly.pdbx_strand_id
1 'polypeptide(L)'
;PPRAPPVTLKVLIVSDRPDYRQLLAHHVSLEWPDALTAEYEPSSRGRLQPAFTGAAYDAVLLDSDVQGGRGLEWLEDLSERPDFPPIICFTGSLDDATVERARASGASHVLARGEFEHTELIALLRGAMVHRRNVVAQTSRAARAPVSPDRFGSVLIRGHRCVRRLAVGGSSSVFLAEHECTSQLRVLKIFRQVPDVMEGSCTFDRFLREYELVAHLDHPNIARIYDIGVADDHLFLAMEYFPGGDLRSRMSEPLPWRTALAYLRQLAEALGALHRIGVLHRDVKPGNAMLREDGSLAFIDFGLARQLRLESDITGEGAIFGTPHYMSPEQGHGQPLDERSDLYSLGVVLYEMLTGDKPFVADSPMGVIYRHANAPIPRLPESLAHVQPLLDVLLAKSPGERPASAAEIVARIVDLIDRAAA
;
A
#
# COMPACT_ATOMS: atom_id res chain seq x y z
N PRO A 1 0.97 31.24 -7.87
CA PRO A 1 -0.11 30.31 -7.60
C PRO A 1 0.45 28.89 -7.67
N PRO A 2 0.25 28.05 -6.65
CA PRO A 2 0.71 26.68 -6.69
C PRO A 2 -0.04 25.95 -7.83
N ARG A 3 0.70 25.24 -8.68
CA ARG A 3 0.11 24.32 -9.66
C ARG A 3 -0.66 23.25 -8.91
N ALA A 4 -1.91 23.01 -9.31
CA ALA A 4 -2.67 21.86 -8.83
C ALA A 4 -1.86 20.58 -9.08
N PRO A 5 -1.86 19.62 -8.14
CA PRO A 5 -1.14 18.37 -8.33
C PRO A 5 -1.60 17.68 -9.62
N PRO A 6 -0.72 17.02 -10.37
CA PRO A 6 -1.08 16.28 -11.55
C PRO A 6 -2.13 15.22 -11.18
N VAL A 7 -3.27 15.25 -11.87
CA VAL A 7 -4.32 14.24 -11.68
C VAL A 7 -3.90 13.01 -12.47
N THR A 8 -3.66 11.91 -11.75
CA THR A 8 -3.33 10.61 -12.35
C THR A 8 -4.53 10.08 -13.12
N LEU A 9 -4.37 9.82 -14.42
CA LEU A 9 -5.40 9.21 -15.27
C LEU A 9 -5.64 7.77 -14.86
N LYS A 10 -6.91 7.35 -14.76
CA LYS A 10 -7.31 5.98 -14.46
C LYS A 10 -8.17 5.41 -15.57
N VAL A 11 -7.75 4.29 -16.16
CA VAL A 11 -8.40 3.67 -17.31
C VAL A 11 -8.69 2.19 -17.03
N LEU A 12 -9.92 1.76 -17.27
CA LEU A 12 -10.27 0.34 -17.31
C LEU A 12 -10.22 -0.15 -18.74
N ILE A 13 -9.48 -1.23 -18.99
CA ILE A 13 -9.35 -1.87 -20.32
C ILE A 13 -10.07 -3.20 -20.29
N VAL A 14 -11.11 -3.34 -21.09
CA VAL A 14 -11.97 -4.54 -21.15
C VAL A 14 -11.80 -5.21 -22.52
N SER A 15 -11.11 -6.33 -22.58
CA SER A 15 -10.91 -7.13 -23.79
C SER A 15 -10.53 -8.57 -23.42
N ASP A 16 -10.94 -9.55 -24.21
CA ASP A 16 -10.51 -10.95 -24.05
C ASP A 16 -9.11 -11.21 -24.63
N ARG A 17 -8.54 -10.26 -25.36
CA ARG A 17 -7.27 -10.38 -26.07
C ARG A 17 -6.13 -9.78 -25.21
N PRO A 18 -5.22 -10.59 -24.65
CA PRO A 18 -4.15 -10.09 -23.78
C PRO A 18 -3.18 -9.14 -24.51
N ASP A 19 -2.81 -9.48 -25.76
CA ASP A 19 -1.97 -8.63 -26.62
C ASP A 19 -2.59 -7.25 -26.86
N TYR A 20 -3.90 -7.19 -27.00
CA TYR A 20 -4.62 -5.95 -27.22
C TYR A 20 -4.75 -5.11 -25.95
N ARG A 21 -4.98 -5.75 -24.80
CA ARG A 21 -4.96 -5.04 -23.51
C ARG A 21 -3.59 -4.39 -23.25
N GLN A 22 -2.51 -5.14 -23.49
CA GLN A 22 -1.14 -4.61 -23.36
C GLN A 22 -0.86 -3.47 -24.32
N LEU A 23 -1.32 -3.56 -25.57
CA LEU A 23 -1.18 -2.48 -26.56
C LEU A 23 -1.88 -1.20 -26.07
N LEU A 24 -3.13 -1.28 -25.62
CA LEU A 24 -3.87 -0.14 -25.12
C LEU A 24 -3.23 0.46 -23.87
N ALA A 25 -2.80 -0.37 -22.93
CA ALA A 25 -2.09 0.06 -21.73
C ALA A 25 -0.76 0.77 -22.09
N HIS A 26 -0.04 0.25 -23.08
CA HIS A 26 1.18 0.89 -23.59
C HIS A 26 0.91 2.29 -24.17
N HIS A 27 -0.12 2.43 -25.00
CA HIS A 27 -0.50 3.75 -25.55
C HIS A 27 -0.83 4.75 -24.43
N VAL A 28 -1.52 4.32 -23.39
CA VAL A 28 -1.84 5.16 -22.23
C VAL A 28 -0.58 5.55 -21.47
N SER A 29 0.34 4.61 -21.23
CA SER A 29 1.57 4.84 -20.45
C SER A 29 2.59 5.72 -21.18
N LEU A 30 2.59 5.73 -22.51
CA LEU A 30 3.46 6.62 -23.30
C LEU A 30 3.16 8.11 -23.06
N GLU A 31 1.89 8.47 -22.92
CA GLU A 31 1.48 9.86 -22.68
C GLU A 31 1.39 10.21 -21.19
N TRP A 32 0.96 9.26 -20.37
CA TRP A 32 0.85 9.41 -18.92
C TRP A 32 1.60 8.28 -18.21
N PRO A 33 2.91 8.45 -17.95
CA PRO A 33 3.71 7.44 -17.25
C PRO A 33 3.16 7.05 -15.86
N ASP A 34 2.43 7.96 -15.22
CA ASP A 34 1.79 7.76 -13.92
C ASP A 34 0.32 7.28 -14.01
N ALA A 35 -0.18 6.97 -15.22
CA ALA A 35 -1.53 6.49 -15.41
C ALA A 35 -1.72 5.12 -14.73
N LEU A 36 -2.90 4.90 -14.18
CA LEU A 36 -3.31 3.61 -13.64
C LEU A 36 -4.22 2.92 -14.67
N THR A 37 -3.74 1.83 -15.23
CA THR A 37 -4.54 0.97 -16.13
C THR A 37 -4.94 -0.30 -15.38
N ALA A 38 -6.24 -0.62 -15.39
CA ALA A 38 -6.75 -1.90 -14.91
C ALA A 38 -7.24 -2.72 -16.12
N GLU A 39 -6.85 -4.00 -16.17
CA GLU A 39 -7.21 -4.89 -17.26
C GLU A 39 -8.33 -5.84 -16.81
N TYR A 40 -9.33 -6.05 -17.68
CA TYR A 40 -10.43 -6.95 -17.43
C TYR A 40 -10.63 -7.91 -18.62
N GLU A 41 -10.70 -9.21 -18.32
CA GLU A 41 -10.91 -10.28 -19.30
C GLU A 41 -12.28 -10.93 -19.10
N PRO A 42 -13.30 -10.54 -19.88
CA PRO A 42 -14.66 -11.05 -19.74
C PRO A 42 -14.83 -12.56 -19.90
N SER A 43 -14.05 -13.19 -20.77
CA SER A 43 -14.18 -14.63 -21.03
C SER A 43 -13.80 -15.49 -19.83
N SER A 44 -12.83 -15.05 -19.01
CA SER A 44 -12.42 -15.78 -17.80
C SER A 44 -13.21 -15.35 -16.55
N ARG A 45 -13.70 -14.11 -16.51
CA ARG A 45 -14.25 -13.46 -15.29
C ARG A 45 -15.77 -13.22 -15.34
N GLY A 46 -16.39 -13.38 -16.47
CA GLY A 46 -17.81 -13.10 -16.65
C GLY A 46 -18.11 -11.60 -16.73
N ARG A 47 -19.38 -11.23 -16.48
CA ARG A 47 -19.82 -9.82 -16.46
C ARG A 47 -19.44 -9.13 -15.17
N LEU A 48 -19.10 -7.82 -15.26
CA LEU A 48 -18.89 -6.97 -14.10
C LEU A 48 -20.17 -6.98 -13.22
N GLN A 49 -19.97 -7.15 -11.91
CA GLN A 49 -21.08 -7.22 -10.97
C GLN A 49 -21.97 -5.97 -11.05
N PRO A 50 -23.30 -6.07 -10.80
CA PRO A 50 -24.19 -4.91 -10.84
C PRO A 50 -23.79 -3.76 -9.91
N ALA A 51 -23.07 -4.06 -8.82
CA ALA A 51 -22.54 -3.08 -7.88
C ALA A 51 -21.31 -2.31 -8.39
N PHE A 52 -20.70 -2.72 -9.52
CA PHE A 52 -19.56 -2.03 -10.11
C PHE A 52 -20.02 -0.72 -10.78
N THR A 53 -19.69 0.43 -10.21
CA THR A 53 -20.14 1.75 -10.70
C THR A 53 -19.17 2.39 -11.69
N GLY A 54 -17.97 1.84 -11.87
CA GLY A 54 -16.92 2.47 -12.68
C GLY A 54 -16.38 3.80 -12.11
N ALA A 55 -16.88 4.24 -10.95
CA ALA A 55 -16.56 5.55 -10.36
C ALA A 55 -15.07 5.76 -10.06
N ALA A 56 -14.27 4.69 -10.03
CA ALA A 56 -12.83 4.74 -9.83
C ALA A 56 -12.03 5.12 -11.09
N TYR A 57 -12.66 5.07 -12.29
CA TYR A 57 -11.98 5.27 -13.58
C TYR A 57 -12.41 6.58 -14.25
N ASP A 58 -11.51 7.17 -15.03
CA ASP A 58 -11.78 8.36 -15.83
C ASP A 58 -12.33 8.00 -17.22
N ALA A 59 -11.99 6.80 -17.72
CA ALA A 59 -12.49 6.26 -18.97
C ALA A 59 -12.47 4.71 -18.94
N VAL A 60 -13.31 4.11 -19.80
CA VAL A 60 -13.30 2.66 -20.09
C VAL A 60 -12.97 2.45 -21.56
N LEU A 61 -11.99 1.60 -21.85
CA LEU A 61 -11.62 1.13 -23.18
C LEU A 61 -12.24 -0.26 -23.35
N LEU A 62 -13.27 -0.38 -24.17
CA LEU A 62 -14.02 -1.62 -24.35
C LEU A 62 -13.85 -2.18 -25.75
N ASP A 63 -13.38 -3.42 -25.85
CA ASP A 63 -13.38 -4.18 -27.11
C ASP A 63 -14.76 -4.75 -27.40
N SER A 64 -15.33 -4.46 -28.57
CA SER A 64 -16.64 -4.97 -28.99
C SER A 64 -16.68 -6.49 -29.19
N ASP A 65 -15.52 -7.14 -29.26
CA ASP A 65 -15.40 -8.59 -29.56
C ASP A 65 -15.33 -9.46 -28.28
N VAL A 66 -15.54 -8.86 -27.12
CA VAL A 66 -15.56 -9.59 -25.85
C VAL A 66 -16.64 -10.67 -25.84
N GLN A 67 -16.33 -11.83 -25.24
CA GLN A 67 -17.22 -13.00 -25.14
C GLN A 67 -17.85 -13.42 -26.50
N GLY A 68 -17.06 -13.34 -27.57
CA GLY A 68 -17.52 -13.76 -28.91
C GLY A 68 -18.49 -12.78 -29.55
N GLY A 69 -18.25 -11.47 -29.41
CA GLY A 69 -19.02 -10.40 -30.05
C GLY A 69 -20.17 -9.82 -29.23
N ARG A 70 -20.18 -10.04 -27.92
CA ARG A 70 -21.18 -9.47 -26.98
C ARG A 70 -20.84 -8.09 -26.44
N GLY A 71 -19.88 -7.39 -27.02
CA GLY A 71 -19.45 -6.09 -26.54
C GLY A 71 -20.55 -5.01 -26.52
N LEU A 72 -21.53 -5.09 -27.44
CA LEU A 72 -22.68 -4.18 -27.42
C LEU A 72 -23.60 -4.40 -26.20
N GLU A 73 -23.81 -5.63 -25.79
CA GLU A 73 -24.55 -5.96 -24.55
C GLU A 73 -23.81 -5.44 -23.29
N TRP A 74 -22.46 -5.42 -23.36
CA TRP A 74 -21.63 -4.82 -22.30
C TRP A 74 -21.76 -3.30 -22.29
N LEU A 75 -21.78 -2.66 -23.45
CA LEU A 75 -22.01 -1.22 -23.57
C LEU A 75 -23.34 -0.81 -22.94
N GLU A 76 -24.44 -1.48 -23.29
CA GLU A 76 -25.77 -1.21 -22.75
C GLU A 76 -25.77 -1.34 -21.21
N ASP A 77 -25.30 -2.48 -20.69
CA ASP A 77 -25.23 -2.74 -19.23
C ASP A 77 -24.39 -1.69 -18.49
N LEU A 78 -23.24 -1.31 -19.04
CA LEU A 78 -22.34 -0.36 -18.40
C LEU A 78 -22.82 1.09 -18.51
N SER A 79 -23.39 1.50 -19.67
CA SER A 79 -23.86 2.86 -19.90
C SER A 79 -25.12 3.21 -19.10
N GLU A 80 -25.94 2.23 -18.74
CA GLU A 80 -27.13 2.41 -17.89
C GLU A 80 -26.80 2.62 -16.40
N ARG A 81 -25.56 2.34 -16.00
CA ARG A 81 -25.13 2.49 -14.60
C ARG A 81 -24.94 3.97 -14.24
N PRO A 82 -25.44 4.42 -13.09
CA PRO A 82 -25.33 5.83 -12.69
C PRO A 82 -23.86 6.25 -12.57
N ASP A 83 -23.56 7.44 -13.11
CA ASP A 83 -22.24 8.09 -13.08
C ASP A 83 -21.10 7.25 -13.71
N PHE A 84 -21.41 6.31 -14.60
CA PHE A 84 -20.41 5.49 -15.29
C PHE A 84 -19.49 6.35 -16.16
N PRO A 85 -18.16 6.09 -16.20
CA PRO A 85 -17.23 6.89 -16.98
C PRO A 85 -17.44 6.72 -18.49
N PRO A 86 -17.00 7.70 -19.31
CA PRO A 86 -17.08 7.60 -20.77
C PRO A 86 -16.46 6.31 -21.30
N ILE A 87 -17.19 5.62 -22.19
CA ILE A 87 -16.74 4.35 -22.80
C ILE A 87 -16.25 4.62 -24.22
N ILE A 88 -14.97 4.33 -24.48
CA ILE A 88 -14.38 4.30 -25.83
C ILE A 88 -14.44 2.87 -26.32
N CYS A 89 -15.27 2.61 -27.34
CA CYS A 89 -15.49 1.27 -27.88
C CYS A 89 -14.58 1.02 -29.09
N PHE A 90 -13.90 -0.11 -29.10
CA PHE A 90 -13.07 -0.55 -30.22
C PHE A 90 -13.81 -1.63 -31.01
N THR A 91 -14.01 -1.38 -32.31
CA THR A 91 -14.73 -2.28 -33.22
C THR A 91 -13.80 -2.83 -34.31
N GLY A 92 -14.16 -3.97 -34.88
CA GLY A 92 -13.42 -4.55 -36.01
C GLY A 92 -13.67 -3.81 -37.35
N SER A 93 -14.72 -3.01 -37.44
CA SER A 93 -15.09 -2.22 -38.63
C SER A 93 -15.67 -0.87 -38.19
N LEU A 94 -15.46 0.16 -38.98
CA LEU A 94 -16.03 1.51 -38.82
C LEU A 94 -17.14 1.77 -39.85
N ASP A 95 -17.85 0.73 -40.33
CA ASP A 95 -19.05 0.97 -41.15
C ASP A 95 -20.12 1.73 -40.33
N ASP A 96 -20.90 2.58 -41.04
CA ASP A 96 -21.89 3.46 -40.40
C ASP A 96 -22.85 2.70 -39.48
N ALA A 97 -23.28 1.50 -39.88
CA ALA A 97 -24.20 0.70 -39.10
C ALA A 97 -23.59 0.18 -37.79
N THR A 98 -22.31 -0.17 -37.78
CA THR A 98 -21.58 -0.61 -36.59
C THR A 98 -21.33 0.54 -35.63
N VAL A 99 -20.93 1.71 -36.17
CA VAL A 99 -20.71 2.93 -35.37
C VAL A 99 -22.01 3.41 -34.75
N GLU A 100 -23.11 3.48 -35.52
CA GLU A 100 -24.42 3.89 -34.98
C GLU A 100 -24.94 2.95 -33.91
N ARG A 101 -24.80 1.64 -34.08
CA ARG A 101 -25.17 0.66 -33.05
C ARG A 101 -24.35 0.84 -31.77
N ALA A 102 -23.03 0.96 -31.85
CA ALA A 102 -22.19 1.15 -30.69
C ALA A 102 -22.56 2.45 -29.93
N ARG A 103 -22.82 3.54 -30.67
CA ARG A 103 -23.28 4.80 -30.07
C ARG A 103 -24.67 4.67 -29.41
N ALA A 104 -25.60 4.01 -30.09
CA ALA A 104 -26.94 3.76 -29.54
C ALA A 104 -26.90 2.93 -28.25
N SER A 105 -25.94 1.98 -28.15
CA SER A 105 -25.71 1.17 -26.96
C SER A 105 -24.87 1.86 -25.88
N GLY A 106 -24.49 3.16 -26.03
CA GLY A 106 -23.87 3.98 -25.00
C GLY A 106 -22.38 4.25 -25.15
N ALA A 107 -21.74 3.92 -26.27
CA ALA A 107 -20.36 4.31 -26.53
C ALA A 107 -20.25 5.83 -26.67
N SER A 108 -19.37 6.46 -25.88
CA SER A 108 -19.03 7.87 -26.03
C SER A 108 -18.23 8.12 -27.30
N HIS A 109 -17.37 7.18 -27.66
CA HIS A 109 -16.56 7.22 -28.89
C HIS A 109 -16.37 5.82 -29.45
N VAL A 110 -16.16 5.70 -30.75
CA VAL A 110 -15.92 4.43 -31.43
C VAL A 110 -14.66 4.56 -32.28
N LEU A 111 -13.73 3.61 -32.13
CA LEU A 111 -12.46 3.51 -32.85
C LEU A 111 -12.34 2.16 -33.57
N ALA A 112 -11.59 2.13 -34.68
CA ALA A 112 -11.23 0.87 -35.33
C ALA A 112 -10.11 0.16 -34.57
N ARG A 113 -10.27 -1.12 -34.29
CA ARG A 113 -9.33 -1.91 -33.48
C ARG A 113 -7.89 -1.93 -34.01
N GLY A 114 -7.66 -1.85 -35.29
CA GLY A 114 -6.34 -1.97 -35.89
C GLY A 114 -5.84 -0.70 -36.59
N GLU A 115 -6.63 0.35 -36.63
CA GLU A 115 -6.39 1.53 -37.49
C GLU A 115 -6.44 2.88 -36.75
N PHE A 116 -6.57 2.88 -35.39
CA PHE A 116 -6.57 4.13 -34.66
C PHE A 116 -5.14 4.68 -34.48
N GLU A 117 -5.00 5.99 -34.57
CA GLU A 117 -3.74 6.64 -34.25
C GLU A 117 -3.58 6.90 -32.74
N HIS A 118 -2.32 6.82 -32.25
CA HIS A 118 -2.00 7.14 -30.85
C HIS A 118 -2.58 8.51 -30.44
N THR A 119 -2.38 9.53 -31.29
CA THR A 119 -2.86 10.89 -31.06
C THR A 119 -4.36 10.99 -30.91
N GLU A 120 -5.12 10.18 -31.65
CA GLU A 120 -6.57 10.12 -31.58
C GLU A 120 -7.05 9.56 -30.22
N LEU A 121 -6.53 8.40 -29.81
CA LEU A 121 -6.85 7.82 -28.51
C LEU A 121 -6.53 8.78 -27.36
N ILE A 122 -5.36 9.45 -27.42
CA ILE A 122 -4.95 10.40 -26.39
C ILE A 122 -5.88 11.63 -26.35
N ALA A 123 -6.33 12.13 -27.48
CA ALA A 123 -7.29 13.23 -27.54
C ALA A 123 -8.63 12.86 -26.89
N LEU A 124 -9.13 11.63 -27.13
CA LEU A 124 -10.36 11.13 -26.54
C LEU A 124 -10.23 10.94 -25.03
N LEU A 125 -9.12 10.38 -24.55
CA LEU A 125 -8.86 10.22 -23.11
C LEU A 125 -8.74 11.59 -22.40
N ARG A 126 -8.10 12.57 -23.02
CA ARG A 126 -8.08 13.95 -22.50
C ARG A 126 -9.49 14.55 -22.42
N GLY A 127 -10.33 14.31 -23.42
CA GLY A 127 -11.73 14.71 -23.43
C GLY A 127 -12.53 14.08 -22.29
N ALA A 128 -12.35 12.77 -22.05
CA ALA A 128 -12.97 12.03 -20.95
C ALA A 128 -12.57 12.61 -19.59
N MET A 129 -11.30 12.90 -19.36
CA MET A 129 -10.83 13.57 -18.14
C MET A 129 -11.49 14.94 -17.90
N VAL A 130 -11.63 15.74 -18.95
CA VAL A 130 -12.29 17.07 -18.88
C VAL A 130 -13.77 16.90 -18.60
N HIS A 131 -14.45 15.96 -19.27
CA HIS A 131 -15.88 15.67 -19.05
C HIS A 131 -16.12 15.30 -17.60
N ARG A 132 -15.34 14.38 -17.04
CA ARG A 132 -15.46 13.96 -15.65
C ARG A 132 -15.22 15.11 -14.66
N ARG A 133 -14.23 15.97 -14.93
CA ARG A 133 -14.00 17.17 -14.12
C ARG A 133 -15.22 18.10 -14.14
N ASN A 134 -15.88 18.22 -15.28
CA ASN A 134 -17.07 19.06 -15.42
C ASN A 134 -18.30 18.44 -14.74
N VAL A 135 -18.50 17.12 -14.80
CA VAL A 135 -19.55 16.40 -14.10
C VAL A 135 -19.35 16.51 -12.59
N VAL A 136 -18.14 16.26 -12.09
CA VAL A 136 -17.78 16.45 -10.68
C VAL A 136 -17.93 17.93 -10.25
N ALA A 137 -17.61 18.89 -11.12
CA ALA A 137 -17.77 20.31 -10.86
C ALA A 137 -19.26 20.75 -10.92
N GLN A 138 -20.11 20.13 -11.74
CA GLN A 138 -21.54 20.44 -11.84
C GLN A 138 -22.34 19.85 -10.66
N THR A 139 -22.06 18.61 -10.25
CA THR A 139 -22.58 18.03 -9.01
C THR A 139 -22.12 18.84 -7.79
N SER A 140 -20.91 19.37 -7.82
CA SER A 140 -20.41 20.30 -6.79
C SER A 140 -21.04 21.69 -6.85
N ARG A 141 -21.54 22.17 -8.03
CA ARG A 141 -22.21 23.47 -8.18
C ARG A 141 -23.68 23.45 -7.73
N ALA A 142 -24.39 22.34 -7.91
CA ALA A 142 -25.75 22.17 -7.41
C ALA A 142 -25.83 22.12 -5.87
N ALA A 143 -24.71 21.92 -5.19
CA ALA A 143 -24.56 21.87 -3.74
C ALA A 143 -23.93 23.14 -3.11
N ARG A 144 -23.77 24.27 -3.83
CA ARG A 144 -23.12 25.48 -3.30
C ARG A 144 -24.05 26.44 -2.60
N ALA A 145 -24.18 26.28 -1.28
CA ALA A 145 -24.05 27.36 -0.31
C ALA A 145 -22.57 27.49 0.09
N PRO A 146 -22.04 28.65 0.54
CA PRO A 146 -20.60 28.87 0.74
C PRO A 146 -20.06 28.01 1.88
N VAL A 147 -19.09 27.16 1.60
CA VAL A 147 -18.48 26.22 2.56
C VAL A 147 -16.97 26.30 2.48
N SER A 148 -16.40 26.45 3.67
CA SER A 148 -14.98 26.42 4.03
C SER A 148 -14.16 25.27 3.41
N PRO A 149 -12.81 25.38 3.27
CA PRO A 149 -11.97 24.45 2.51
C PRO A 149 -11.77 23.05 3.10
N ASP A 150 -12.54 22.62 4.10
CA ASP A 150 -12.33 21.38 4.87
C ASP A 150 -13.40 20.29 4.58
N ARG A 151 -13.69 20.01 3.31
CA ARG A 151 -14.68 18.98 2.96
C ARG A 151 -14.08 17.58 2.70
N PHE A 152 -13.53 16.93 3.72
CA PHE A 152 -13.40 15.47 3.76
C PHE A 152 -14.53 14.77 4.53
N GLY A 153 -15.41 15.50 5.20
CA GLY A 153 -16.47 14.96 6.06
C GLY A 153 -17.64 14.25 5.38
N SER A 154 -17.59 14.01 4.06
CA SER A 154 -18.66 13.34 3.31
C SER A 154 -18.28 11.97 2.74
N VAL A 155 -17.04 11.52 2.86
CA VAL A 155 -16.63 10.19 2.39
C VAL A 155 -16.86 9.19 3.52
N LEU A 156 -17.87 8.35 3.36
CA LEU A 156 -18.23 7.28 4.29
C LEU A 156 -17.69 5.95 3.74
N ILE A 157 -16.83 5.28 4.50
CA ILE A 157 -16.34 3.95 4.18
C ILE A 157 -16.77 3.00 5.30
N ARG A 158 -17.78 2.16 5.05
CA ARG A 158 -18.32 1.17 5.99
C ARG A 158 -18.45 1.70 7.43
N GLY A 159 -19.24 2.79 7.61
CA GLY A 159 -19.48 3.36 8.94
C GLY A 159 -18.31 4.18 9.51
N HIS A 160 -17.33 4.54 8.68
CA HIS A 160 -16.23 5.42 9.07
C HIS A 160 -16.28 6.72 8.25
N ARG A 161 -16.49 7.84 8.92
CA ARG A 161 -16.48 9.16 8.32
C ARG A 161 -15.06 9.71 8.30
N CYS A 162 -14.50 9.93 7.10
CA CYS A 162 -13.18 10.51 6.95
C CYS A 162 -13.14 11.96 7.44
N VAL A 163 -12.27 12.25 8.42
CA VAL A 163 -12.07 13.58 9.02
C VAL A 163 -11.01 14.36 8.26
N ARG A 164 -9.84 13.75 8.07
CA ARG A 164 -8.73 14.34 7.31
C ARG A 164 -7.78 13.28 6.79
N ARG A 165 -7.04 13.61 5.74
CA ARG A 165 -5.98 12.75 5.22
C ARG A 165 -4.71 12.92 6.04
N LEU A 166 -4.11 11.81 6.48
CA LEU A 166 -2.86 11.78 7.25
C LEU A 166 -1.64 11.64 6.34
N ALA A 167 -1.71 10.73 5.37
CA ALA A 167 -0.59 10.45 4.47
C ALA A 167 -1.06 9.94 3.10
N VAL A 168 -0.18 10.10 2.09
CA VAL A 168 -0.34 9.51 0.76
C VAL A 168 0.95 8.75 0.45
N GLY A 169 0.86 7.44 0.34
CA GLY A 169 1.95 6.57 -0.13
C GLY A 169 1.74 6.16 -1.60
N GLY A 170 2.73 5.52 -2.19
CA GLY A 170 2.64 5.02 -3.57
C GLY A 170 1.45 4.07 -3.78
N SER A 171 1.17 3.18 -2.83
CA SER A 171 0.14 2.13 -2.94
C SER A 171 -1.06 2.31 -2.04
N SER A 172 -1.05 3.27 -1.10
CA SER A 172 -2.14 3.47 -0.16
C SER A 172 -2.31 4.94 0.21
N SER A 173 -3.52 5.29 0.64
CA SER A 173 -3.83 6.56 1.28
C SER A 173 -4.28 6.30 2.71
N VAL A 174 -3.83 7.12 3.64
CA VAL A 174 -4.12 6.98 5.08
C VAL A 174 -4.96 8.17 5.53
N PHE A 175 -6.09 7.90 6.17
CA PHE A 175 -7.03 8.90 6.66
C PHE A 175 -7.25 8.75 8.16
N LEU A 176 -7.41 9.87 8.85
CA LEU A 176 -8.08 9.91 10.14
C LEU A 176 -9.58 9.87 9.89
N ALA A 177 -10.27 8.96 10.54
CA ALA A 177 -11.72 8.81 10.42
C ALA A 177 -12.37 8.65 11.79
N GLU A 178 -13.64 9.01 11.87
CA GLU A 178 -14.49 8.80 13.04
C GLU A 178 -15.45 7.65 12.75
N HIS A 179 -15.51 6.67 13.64
CA HIS A 179 -16.49 5.59 13.53
C HIS A 179 -17.87 6.06 13.95
N GLU A 180 -18.87 5.98 13.06
CA GLU A 180 -20.20 6.61 13.24
C GLU A 180 -20.94 6.18 14.50
N CYS A 181 -20.86 4.88 14.86
CA CYS A 181 -21.60 4.37 16.02
C CYS A 181 -20.91 4.66 17.36
N THR A 182 -19.57 4.82 17.40
CA THR A 182 -18.81 4.95 18.64
C THR A 182 -18.13 6.29 18.82
N SER A 183 -18.14 7.14 17.78
CA SER A 183 -17.39 8.40 17.70
C SER A 183 -15.89 8.27 18.00
N GLN A 184 -15.35 7.06 17.95
CA GLN A 184 -13.94 6.82 18.14
C GLN A 184 -13.15 7.21 16.89
N LEU A 185 -12.02 7.90 17.11
CA LEU A 185 -11.05 8.17 16.05
C LEU A 185 -10.29 6.89 15.69
N ARG A 186 -10.22 6.60 14.41
CA ARG A 186 -9.53 5.46 13.82
C ARG A 186 -8.68 5.91 12.64
N VAL A 187 -7.70 5.11 12.29
CA VAL A 187 -6.95 5.27 11.04
C VAL A 187 -7.55 4.35 10.00
N LEU A 188 -7.94 4.91 8.85
CA LEU A 188 -8.30 4.14 7.67
C LEU A 188 -7.15 4.15 6.68
N LYS A 189 -6.58 2.99 6.41
CA LYS A 189 -5.62 2.77 5.34
C LYS A 189 -6.35 2.18 4.16
N ILE A 190 -6.39 2.92 3.04
CA ILE A 190 -7.06 2.53 1.81
C ILE A 190 -6.00 2.18 0.79
N PHE A 191 -5.99 0.96 0.32
CA PHE A 191 -5.06 0.48 -0.68
C PHE A 191 -5.56 0.84 -2.08
N ARG A 192 -4.71 1.49 -2.88
CA ARG A 192 -5.06 1.96 -4.23
C ARG A 192 -5.10 0.85 -5.28
N GLN A 193 -4.38 -0.21 -5.01
CA GLN A 193 -4.42 -1.44 -5.80
C GLN A 193 -4.84 -2.55 -4.85
N VAL A 194 -5.97 -3.15 -5.14
CA VAL A 194 -6.23 -4.50 -4.63
C VAL A 194 -5.26 -5.37 -5.42
N PRO A 195 -4.31 -6.08 -4.79
CA PRO A 195 -3.54 -7.09 -5.49
C PRO A 195 -4.55 -8.00 -6.17
N ASP A 196 -4.40 -8.26 -7.45
CA ASP A 196 -5.38 -8.90 -8.33
C ASP A 196 -6.37 -9.83 -7.60
N VAL A 197 -7.50 -9.25 -7.15
CA VAL A 197 -8.67 -10.02 -6.66
C VAL A 197 -9.18 -10.91 -7.80
N MET A 198 -8.60 -10.72 -8.94
CA MET A 198 -9.07 -11.17 -10.23
C MET A 198 -8.38 -12.41 -10.80
N GLU A 199 -7.23 -12.75 -10.34
CA GLU A 199 -6.74 -14.12 -10.53
C GLU A 199 -7.06 -14.82 -9.23
N GLY A 200 -7.90 -15.83 -9.16
CA GLY A 200 -8.14 -16.66 -7.98
C GLY A 200 -6.83 -16.95 -7.24
N SER A 201 -6.14 -15.90 -6.92
CA SER A 201 -4.77 -15.86 -6.48
C SER A 201 -4.82 -16.19 -5.00
N CYS A 202 -4.27 -17.32 -4.69
CA CYS A 202 -3.83 -17.75 -3.38
C CYS A 202 -3.20 -16.59 -2.54
N THR A 203 -2.76 -15.53 -3.19
CA THR A 203 -2.03 -14.38 -2.65
C THR A 203 -2.93 -13.38 -1.91
N PHE A 204 -4.11 -13.04 -2.46
CA PHE A 204 -5.05 -12.12 -1.80
C PHE A 204 -5.74 -12.79 -0.60
N ASP A 205 -6.18 -14.03 -0.77
CA ASP A 205 -6.76 -14.82 0.32
C ASP A 205 -5.74 -15.03 1.45
N ARG A 206 -4.46 -15.22 1.11
CA ARG A 206 -3.37 -15.31 2.08
C ARG A 206 -3.16 -14.00 2.82
N PHE A 207 -3.16 -12.86 2.09
CA PHE A 207 -3.09 -11.52 2.70
C PHE A 207 -4.23 -11.28 3.69
N LEU A 208 -5.48 -11.57 3.31
CA LEU A 208 -6.62 -11.43 4.20
C LEU A 208 -6.49 -12.32 5.43
N ARG A 209 -6.12 -13.59 5.27
CA ARG A 209 -5.94 -14.53 6.38
C ARG A 209 -4.85 -14.07 7.36
N GLU A 210 -3.71 -13.56 6.86
CA GLU A 210 -2.65 -13.06 7.71
C GLU A 210 -3.10 -11.82 8.50
N TYR A 211 -3.87 -10.89 7.88
CA TYR A 211 -4.47 -9.77 8.60
C TYR A 211 -5.55 -10.21 9.59
N GLU A 212 -6.36 -11.20 9.26
CA GLU A 212 -7.34 -11.78 10.19
C GLU A 212 -6.67 -12.39 11.42
N LEU A 213 -5.55 -13.10 11.24
CA LEU A 213 -4.77 -13.64 12.36
C LEU A 213 -4.29 -12.52 13.29
N VAL A 214 -3.77 -11.44 12.72
CA VAL A 214 -3.30 -10.29 13.51
C VAL A 214 -4.47 -9.52 14.13
N ALA A 215 -5.62 -9.41 13.45
CA ALA A 215 -6.82 -8.73 13.99
C ALA A 215 -7.38 -9.40 15.24
N HIS A 216 -7.15 -10.72 15.41
CA HIS A 216 -7.55 -11.47 16.62
C HIS A 216 -6.48 -11.43 17.73
N LEU A 217 -5.32 -10.82 17.46
CA LEU A 217 -4.24 -10.75 18.44
C LEU A 217 -4.43 -9.54 19.37
N ASP A 218 -4.76 -9.79 20.62
CA ASP A 218 -4.84 -8.74 21.64
C ASP A 218 -3.49 -8.65 22.37
N HIS A 219 -2.71 -7.60 22.06
CA HIS A 219 -1.39 -7.37 22.64
C HIS A 219 -1.14 -5.87 22.82
N PRO A 220 -0.60 -5.42 23.98
CA PRO A 220 -0.42 -3.99 24.27
C PRO A 220 0.50 -3.27 23.28
N ASN A 221 1.42 -3.98 22.64
CA ASN A 221 2.39 -3.39 21.72
C ASN A 221 2.11 -3.73 20.23
N ILE A 222 0.89 -4.12 19.91
CA ILE A 222 0.39 -4.30 18.55
C ILE A 222 -0.84 -3.41 18.37
N ALA A 223 -0.90 -2.69 17.26
CA ALA A 223 -2.04 -1.84 16.95
C ALA A 223 -3.31 -2.67 16.76
N ARG A 224 -4.39 -2.28 17.42
CA ARG A 224 -5.68 -2.95 17.24
C ARG A 224 -6.21 -2.73 15.84
N ILE A 225 -6.59 -3.81 15.17
CA ILE A 225 -7.33 -3.78 13.92
C ILE A 225 -8.82 -3.91 14.27
N TYR A 226 -9.62 -2.95 13.81
CA TYR A 226 -11.06 -2.90 14.08
C TYR A 226 -11.89 -3.49 12.97
N ASP A 227 -11.44 -3.32 11.72
CA ASP A 227 -12.15 -3.80 10.54
C ASP A 227 -11.20 -3.92 9.36
N ILE A 228 -11.47 -4.90 8.50
CA ILE A 228 -10.81 -5.09 7.21
C ILE A 228 -11.87 -5.50 6.20
N GLY A 229 -11.77 -4.97 5.00
CA GLY A 229 -12.74 -5.33 3.95
C GLY A 229 -12.48 -4.63 2.64
N VAL A 230 -13.38 -4.90 1.71
CA VAL A 230 -13.43 -4.24 0.41
C VAL A 230 -14.63 -3.30 0.38
N ALA A 231 -14.41 -2.06 0.00
CA ALA A 231 -15.42 -1.06 -0.23
C ALA A 231 -15.07 -0.28 -1.50
N ASP A 232 -16.02 -0.16 -2.44
CA ASP A 232 -15.85 0.55 -3.72
C ASP A 232 -14.56 0.11 -4.47
N ASP A 233 -14.35 -1.20 -4.62
CA ASP A 233 -13.18 -1.83 -5.26
C ASP A 233 -11.82 -1.49 -4.61
N HIS A 234 -11.83 -0.98 -3.37
CA HIS A 234 -10.63 -0.70 -2.60
C HIS A 234 -10.59 -1.57 -1.34
N LEU A 235 -9.45 -2.17 -1.10
CA LEU A 235 -9.17 -2.78 0.20
C LEU A 235 -8.98 -1.66 1.22
N PHE A 236 -9.68 -1.74 2.35
CA PHE A 236 -9.46 -0.85 3.48
C PHE A 236 -9.12 -1.63 4.74
N LEU A 237 -8.36 -0.98 5.60
CA LEU A 237 -8.01 -1.44 6.94
C LEU A 237 -8.32 -0.32 7.94
N ALA A 238 -9.21 -0.59 8.90
CA ALA A 238 -9.50 0.31 10.01
C ALA A 238 -8.70 -0.12 11.25
N MET A 239 -7.85 0.77 11.76
CA MET A 239 -6.95 0.46 12.87
C MET A 239 -6.92 1.58 13.91
N GLU A 240 -6.28 1.29 15.03
CA GLU A 240 -6.05 2.21 16.14
C GLU A 240 -5.37 3.51 15.67
N TYR A 241 -5.83 4.64 16.21
CA TYR A 241 -5.22 5.94 15.99
C TYR A 241 -4.23 6.26 17.11
N PHE A 242 -3.03 6.71 16.74
CA PHE A 242 -1.95 7.04 17.66
C PHE A 242 -1.66 8.54 17.63
N PRO A 243 -2.15 9.32 18.60
CA PRO A 243 -1.92 10.78 18.64
C PRO A 243 -0.47 11.15 18.93
N GLY A 244 0.30 10.25 19.55
CA GLY A 244 1.72 10.46 19.88
C GLY A 244 2.68 10.41 18.68
N GLY A 245 2.18 10.09 17.48
CA GLY A 245 3.00 9.94 16.27
C GLY A 245 3.84 8.66 16.25
N ASP A 246 4.87 8.63 15.44
CA ASP A 246 5.77 7.50 15.28
C ASP A 246 7.05 7.63 16.15
N LEU A 247 7.75 6.52 16.35
CA LEU A 247 9.01 6.50 17.08
C LEU A 247 10.09 7.38 16.43
N ARG A 248 10.07 7.52 15.08
CA ARG A 248 11.02 8.37 14.37
C ARG A 248 10.92 9.83 14.83
N SER A 249 9.72 10.33 15.08
CA SER A 249 9.49 11.68 15.56
C SER A 249 10.07 11.93 16.96
N ARG A 250 10.28 10.86 17.75
CA ARG A 250 10.93 10.92 19.08
C ARG A 250 12.45 10.81 19.02
N MET A 251 13.00 10.41 17.86
CA MET A 251 14.43 10.19 17.65
C MET A 251 15.10 11.39 16.96
N SER A 252 14.58 12.61 17.16
CA SER A 252 15.24 13.85 16.71
C SER A 252 16.62 14.05 17.37
N GLU A 253 16.80 13.45 18.55
CA GLU A 253 18.05 13.35 19.29
C GLU A 253 18.22 11.91 19.81
N PRO A 254 19.46 11.47 20.09
CA PRO A 254 19.72 10.16 20.69
C PRO A 254 18.93 9.97 21.99
N LEU A 255 18.29 8.81 22.14
CA LEU A 255 17.50 8.50 23.32
C LEU A 255 18.42 8.05 24.48
N PRO A 256 18.08 8.37 25.73
CA PRO A 256 18.71 7.75 26.88
C PRO A 256 18.62 6.22 26.78
N TRP A 257 19.72 5.51 27.03
CA TRP A 257 19.80 4.07 26.80
C TRP A 257 18.72 3.27 27.55
N ARG A 258 18.30 3.70 28.75
CA ARG A 258 17.20 3.04 29.49
C ARG A 258 15.88 3.18 28.75
N THR A 259 15.60 4.34 28.15
CA THR A 259 14.41 4.58 27.33
C THR A 259 14.47 3.75 26.04
N ALA A 260 15.63 3.71 25.37
CA ALA A 260 15.84 2.91 24.18
C ALA A 260 15.61 1.40 24.44
N LEU A 261 16.15 0.87 25.56
CA LEU A 261 15.93 -0.52 25.97
C LEU A 261 14.47 -0.80 26.38
N ALA A 262 13.80 0.15 27.04
CA ALA A 262 12.38 0.01 27.35
C ALA A 262 11.50 -0.08 26.10
N TYR A 263 11.79 0.73 25.08
CA TYR A 263 11.14 0.66 23.78
C TYR A 263 11.50 -0.62 23.02
N LEU A 264 12.77 -1.00 23.01
CA LEU A 264 13.23 -2.25 22.39
C LEU A 264 12.51 -3.46 22.98
N ARG A 265 12.33 -3.51 24.30
CA ARG A 265 11.60 -4.58 24.98
C ARG A 265 10.15 -4.68 24.50
N GLN A 266 9.44 -3.56 24.45
CA GLN A 266 8.05 -3.51 23.97
C GLN A 266 7.92 -4.02 22.53
N LEU A 267 8.84 -3.59 21.65
CA LEU A 267 8.87 -4.04 20.25
C LEU A 267 9.23 -5.53 20.14
N ALA A 268 10.15 -6.03 20.98
CA ALA A 268 10.50 -7.45 21.02
C ALA A 268 9.29 -8.30 21.52
N GLU A 269 8.58 -7.85 22.56
CA GLU A 269 7.36 -8.52 23.06
C GLU A 269 6.28 -8.60 21.97
N ALA A 270 6.10 -7.52 21.18
CA ALA A 270 5.17 -7.50 20.04
C ALA A 270 5.59 -8.49 18.95
N LEU A 271 6.88 -8.51 18.55
CA LEU A 271 7.39 -9.48 17.58
C LEU A 271 7.20 -10.92 18.08
N GLY A 272 7.49 -11.19 19.34
CA GLY A 272 7.27 -12.51 19.94
C GLY A 272 5.81 -12.96 19.89
N ALA A 273 4.86 -12.03 20.00
CA ALA A 273 3.44 -12.32 19.85
C ALA A 273 3.06 -12.66 18.40
N LEU A 274 3.60 -11.92 17.41
CA LEU A 274 3.41 -12.20 15.98
C LEU A 274 4.03 -13.54 15.57
N HIS A 275 5.26 -13.79 16.00
CA HIS A 275 6.00 -15.02 15.66
C HIS A 275 5.31 -16.26 16.17
N ARG A 276 4.68 -16.22 17.36
CA ARG A 276 3.89 -17.35 17.90
C ARG A 276 2.70 -17.76 17.03
N ILE A 277 2.14 -16.83 16.27
CA ILE A 277 1.06 -17.12 15.31
C ILE A 277 1.57 -17.33 13.88
N GLY A 278 2.90 -17.47 13.70
CA GLY A 278 3.53 -17.72 12.41
C GLY A 278 3.60 -16.50 11.48
N VAL A 279 3.43 -15.27 12.00
CA VAL A 279 3.48 -14.03 11.23
C VAL A 279 4.83 -13.34 11.43
N LEU A 280 5.53 -13.02 10.35
CA LEU A 280 6.72 -12.16 10.34
C LEU A 280 6.32 -10.72 10.04
N HIS A 281 6.93 -9.75 10.73
CA HIS A 281 6.66 -8.33 10.51
C HIS A 281 7.27 -7.81 9.20
N ARG A 282 8.50 -8.21 8.86
CA ARG A 282 9.23 -7.92 7.59
C ARG A 282 9.52 -6.45 7.27
N ASP A 283 8.95 -5.50 8.00
CA ASP A 283 9.15 -4.05 7.80
C ASP A 283 9.32 -3.33 9.15
N VAL A 284 10.13 -3.92 10.06
CA VAL A 284 10.46 -3.32 11.35
C VAL A 284 11.30 -2.07 11.13
N LYS A 285 10.75 -0.92 11.53
CA LYS A 285 11.38 0.41 11.43
C LYS A 285 10.70 1.40 12.36
N PRO A 286 11.34 2.52 12.74
CA PRO A 286 10.76 3.51 13.64
C PRO A 286 9.43 4.11 13.15
N GLY A 287 9.25 4.27 11.83
CA GLY A 287 8.00 4.79 11.26
C GLY A 287 6.81 3.83 11.35
N ASN A 288 7.03 2.55 11.69
CA ASN A 288 5.99 1.55 11.91
C ASN A 288 5.76 1.24 13.40
N ALA A 289 6.46 1.92 14.30
CA ALA A 289 6.28 1.86 15.75
C ALA A 289 5.62 3.17 16.21
N MET A 290 4.37 3.10 16.64
CA MET A 290 3.55 4.26 17.00
C MET A 290 3.46 4.43 18.51
N LEU A 291 3.36 5.67 18.96
CA LEU A 291 3.26 6.04 20.37
C LEU A 291 1.81 6.31 20.78
N ARG A 292 1.38 5.66 21.87
CA ARG A 292 0.14 6.02 22.57
C ARG A 292 0.36 7.23 23.49
N GLU A 293 -0.70 7.76 24.05
CA GLU A 293 -0.67 8.89 24.97
C GLU A 293 0.10 8.59 26.25
N ASP A 294 0.11 7.36 26.72
CA ASP A 294 0.86 6.88 27.88
C ASP A 294 2.36 6.67 27.60
N GLY A 295 2.80 6.90 26.36
CA GLY A 295 4.17 6.70 25.91
C GLY A 295 4.53 5.27 25.57
N SER A 296 3.57 4.32 25.63
CA SER A 296 3.81 2.96 25.15
C SER A 296 3.86 2.89 23.62
N LEU A 297 4.63 1.93 23.10
CA LEU A 297 4.75 1.68 21.65
C LEU A 297 3.83 0.55 21.19
N ALA A 298 3.33 0.68 19.97
CA ALA A 298 2.69 -0.41 19.26
C ALA A 298 3.14 -0.47 17.80
N PHE A 299 3.36 -1.67 17.28
CA PHE A 299 3.59 -1.87 15.86
C PHE A 299 2.32 -1.69 15.04
N ILE A 300 2.48 -1.04 13.88
CA ILE A 300 1.52 -0.97 12.79
C ILE A 300 2.14 -1.60 11.54
N ASP A 301 1.35 -1.82 10.49
CA ASP A 301 1.83 -2.18 9.14
C ASP A 301 2.74 -3.44 9.12
N PHE A 302 2.16 -4.57 9.45
CA PHE A 302 2.80 -5.88 9.25
C PHE A 302 3.08 -6.05 7.76
N GLY A 303 4.34 -6.18 7.33
CA GLY A 303 4.84 -6.11 5.95
C GLY A 303 4.21 -7.06 4.91
N LEU A 304 2.95 -7.46 5.14
CA LEU A 304 2.14 -8.35 4.31
C LEU A 304 1.94 -7.79 2.89
N ALA A 305 1.73 -6.46 2.77
CA ALA A 305 1.67 -5.79 1.47
C ALA A 305 3.00 -5.85 0.69
N ARG A 306 4.12 -6.05 1.38
CA ARG A 306 5.45 -6.18 0.77
C ARG A 306 5.67 -7.60 0.24
N GLN A 307 5.13 -8.61 0.89
CA GLN A 307 5.16 -9.99 0.39
C GLN A 307 4.41 -10.12 -0.93
N LEU A 308 3.22 -9.51 -1.05
CA LEU A 308 2.44 -9.48 -2.28
C LEU A 308 3.21 -8.88 -3.46
N ARG A 309 4.04 -7.86 -3.19
CA ARG A 309 4.87 -7.21 -4.22
C ARG A 309 6.10 -8.04 -4.59
N LEU A 310 6.78 -8.66 -3.62
CA LEU A 310 7.95 -9.48 -3.89
C LEU A 310 7.62 -10.73 -4.72
N GLU A 311 6.41 -11.27 -4.59
CA GLU A 311 5.94 -12.39 -5.43
C GLU A 311 5.55 -11.94 -6.84
N SER A 312 5.12 -10.67 -7.04
CA SER A 312 4.82 -10.10 -8.37
C SER A 312 6.02 -9.48 -9.08
N ASP A 313 7.03 -8.97 -8.34
CA ASP A 313 8.17 -8.23 -8.90
C ASP A 313 9.40 -9.10 -9.24
N ILE A 314 9.32 -10.43 -9.05
CA ILE A 314 10.39 -11.36 -9.50
C ILE A 314 10.53 -11.41 -11.04
N THR A 315 9.63 -10.78 -11.78
CA THR A 315 9.59 -10.83 -13.25
C THR A 315 10.04 -9.57 -13.99
N GLY A 316 10.45 -8.48 -13.34
CA GLY A 316 10.85 -7.26 -14.07
C GLY A 316 11.72 -6.29 -13.29
N GLU A 317 12.92 -6.08 -13.82
CA GLU A 317 13.86 -4.97 -13.54
C GLU A 317 13.89 -4.43 -12.09
N GLY A 318 14.69 -5.03 -11.25
CA GLY A 318 15.51 -4.53 -10.14
C GLY A 318 15.18 -3.25 -9.35
N ALA A 319 13.94 -2.77 -9.34
CA ALA A 319 13.55 -1.61 -8.56
C ALA A 319 13.33 -2.01 -7.09
N ILE A 320 14.33 -1.79 -6.25
CA ILE A 320 14.22 -1.91 -4.80
C ILE A 320 13.29 -0.80 -4.30
N PHE A 321 12.01 -1.14 -4.05
CA PHE A 321 11.05 -0.19 -3.49
C PHE A 321 11.31 0.01 -1.98
N GLY A 322 11.65 1.24 -1.62
CA GLY A 322 11.90 1.68 -0.24
C GLY A 322 13.39 1.73 0.11
N THR A 323 13.69 2.46 1.18
CA THR A 323 15.07 2.62 1.65
C THR A 323 15.45 1.39 2.48
N PRO A 324 16.48 0.59 2.08
CA PRO A 324 16.80 -0.71 2.69
C PRO A 324 17.54 -0.60 4.03
N HIS A 325 17.45 0.54 4.72
CA HIS A 325 18.24 0.83 5.93
C HIS A 325 17.96 -0.09 7.12
N TYR A 326 16.81 -0.80 7.12
CA TYR A 326 16.42 -1.69 8.23
C TYR A 326 16.34 -3.15 7.78
N MET A 327 16.67 -3.44 6.52
CA MET A 327 16.62 -4.80 6.00
C MET A 327 17.70 -5.68 6.63
N SER A 328 17.35 -6.92 6.93
CA SER A 328 18.33 -7.93 7.24
C SER A 328 19.15 -8.34 5.99
N PRO A 329 20.38 -8.88 6.15
CA PRO A 329 21.17 -9.37 5.03
C PRO A 329 20.42 -10.33 4.12
N GLU A 330 19.71 -11.30 4.70
CA GLU A 330 18.91 -12.29 3.99
C GLU A 330 17.73 -11.66 3.23
N GLN A 331 17.06 -10.63 3.79
CA GLN A 331 16.04 -9.87 3.06
C GLN A 331 16.62 -9.18 1.83
N GLY A 332 17.77 -8.53 1.99
CA GLY A 332 18.45 -7.83 0.90
C GLY A 332 18.90 -8.75 -0.23
N HIS A 333 19.10 -10.03 0.05
CA HIS A 333 19.51 -11.05 -0.94
C HIS A 333 18.36 -11.95 -1.41
N GLY A 334 17.11 -11.67 -1.00
CA GLY A 334 15.96 -12.48 -1.40
C GLY A 334 16.00 -13.92 -0.87
N GLN A 335 16.72 -14.16 0.23
CA GLN A 335 16.81 -15.47 0.87
C GLN A 335 15.56 -15.76 1.72
N PRO A 336 15.28 -17.04 2.06
CA PRO A 336 14.21 -17.38 2.99
C PRO A 336 14.35 -16.63 4.31
N LEU A 337 13.23 -16.13 4.82
CA LEU A 337 13.17 -15.33 6.05
C LEU A 337 12.60 -16.16 7.19
N ASP A 338 13.14 -15.94 8.38
CA ASP A 338 12.58 -16.40 9.65
C ASP A 338 12.46 -15.26 10.66
N GLU A 339 12.07 -15.56 11.89
CA GLU A 339 11.89 -14.60 12.98
C GLU A 339 13.13 -13.73 13.21
N ARG A 340 14.32 -14.27 12.96
CA ARG A 340 15.62 -13.61 13.18
C ARG A 340 15.87 -12.44 12.24
N SER A 341 15.15 -12.38 11.12
CA SER A 341 15.17 -11.23 10.20
C SER A 341 14.55 -9.99 10.87
N ASP A 342 13.43 -10.13 11.57
CA ASP A 342 12.81 -9.06 12.33
C ASP A 342 13.69 -8.63 13.51
N LEU A 343 14.36 -9.60 14.17
CA LEU A 343 15.26 -9.33 15.29
C LEU A 343 16.50 -8.53 14.86
N TYR A 344 17.02 -8.78 13.65
CA TYR A 344 18.09 -7.97 13.06
C TYR A 344 17.62 -6.52 12.86
N SER A 345 16.43 -6.33 12.30
CA SER A 345 15.84 -5.01 12.07
C SER A 345 15.63 -4.25 13.39
N LEU A 346 15.28 -4.96 14.50
CA LEU A 346 15.27 -4.36 15.84
C LEU A 346 16.66 -3.89 16.28
N GLY A 347 17.73 -4.62 15.94
CA GLY A 347 19.10 -4.19 16.20
C GLY A 347 19.45 -2.89 15.48
N VAL A 348 19.00 -2.73 14.23
CA VAL A 348 19.16 -1.47 13.48
C VAL A 348 18.42 -0.33 14.17
N VAL A 349 17.17 -0.56 14.61
CA VAL A 349 16.38 0.43 15.35
C VAL A 349 17.04 0.79 16.67
N LEU A 350 17.60 -0.18 17.42
CA LEU A 350 18.33 0.08 18.66
C LEU A 350 19.53 1.00 18.44
N TYR A 351 20.35 0.70 17.43
CA TYR A 351 21.49 1.55 17.10
C TYR A 351 21.06 2.99 16.82
N GLU A 352 20.03 3.16 15.97
CA GLU A 352 19.51 4.49 15.62
C GLU A 352 18.92 5.21 16.85
N MET A 353 18.20 4.54 17.74
CA MET A 353 17.71 5.13 19.00
C MET A 353 18.84 5.65 19.89
N LEU A 354 19.96 4.94 19.94
CA LEU A 354 21.09 5.26 20.81
C LEU A 354 22.01 6.33 20.23
N THR A 355 22.14 6.44 18.92
CA THR A 355 23.13 7.29 18.25
C THR A 355 22.52 8.43 17.45
N GLY A 356 21.25 8.32 17.06
CA GLY A 356 20.62 9.22 16.09
C GLY A 356 20.94 8.88 14.63
N ASP A 357 21.90 8.00 14.39
CA ASP A 357 22.41 7.63 13.07
C ASP A 357 22.05 6.20 12.71
N LYS A 358 22.03 5.88 11.40
CA LYS A 358 21.87 4.52 10.92
C LYS A 358 23.20 3.76 10.92
N PRO A 359 23.23 2.45 11.29
CA PRO A 359 24.47 1.69 11.36
C PRO A 359 25.15 1.48 10.02
N PHE A 360 24.36 1.44 8.93
CA PHE A 360 24.84 1.19 7.57
C PHE A 360 24.22 2.18 6.59
N VAL A 361 25.04 3.01 5.95
CA VAL A 361 24.64 4.05 5.00
C VAL A 361 25.51 3.96 3.75
N ALA A 362 24.93 4.17 2.56
CA ALA A 362 25.64 4.26 1.29
C ALA A 362 24.85 5.14 0.33
N ASP A 363 25.50 5.55 -0.78
CA ASP A 363 24.91 6.43 -1.79
C ASP A 363 23.84 5.75 -2.67
N SER A 364 23.74 4.42 -2.61
CA SER A 364 22.76 3.66 -3.38
C SER A 364 22.07 2.60 -2.51
N PRO A 365 20.81 2.23 -2.84
CA PRO A 365 20.10 1.16 -2.15
C PRO A 365 20.89 -0.17 -2.11
N MET A 366 21.50 -0.56 -3.23
CA MET A 366 22.35 -1.75 -3.29
C MET A 366 23.59 -1.63 -2.41
N GLY A 367 24.19 -0.43 -2.33
CA GLY A 367 25.30 -0.17 -1.43
C GLY A 367 24.90 -0.33 0.04
N VAL A 368 23.69 0.07 0.44
CA VAL A 368 23.18 -0.15 1.80
C VAL A 368 23.00 -1.65 2.07
N ILE A 369 22.38 -2.40 1.15
CA ILE A 369 22.21 -3.86 1.25
C ILE A 369 23.58 -4.54 1.39
N TYR A 370 24.54 -4.18 0.56
CA TYR A 370 25.89 -4.71 0.64
C TYR A 370 26.54 -4.46 2.01
N ARG A 371 26.37 -3.26 2.59
CA ARG A 371 26.89 -2.93 3.92
C ARG A 371 26.21 -3.72 5.02
N HIS A 372 24.89 -3.94 4.96
CA HIS A 372 24.19 -4.80 5.91
C HIS A 372 24.78 -6.21 5.93
N ALA A 373 25.16 -6.75 4.78
CA ALA A 373 25.75 -8.09 4.69
C ALA A 373 27.24 -8.15 5.10
N ASN A 374 28.05 -7.11 4.76
CA ASN A 374 29.50 -7.25 4.76
C ASN A 374 30.22 -6.27 5.70
N ALA A 375 29.65 -5.11 6.01
CA ALA A 375 30.33 -4.13 6.86
C ALA A 375 30.38 -4.60 8.32
N PRO A 376 31.47 -4.29 9.05
CA PRO A 376 31.54 -4.61 10.48
C PRO A 376 30.44 -3.90 11.25
N ILE A 377 30.01 -4.50 12.36
CA ILE A 377 29.05 -3.89 13.27
C ILE A 377 29.69 -2.64 13.89
N PRO A 378 29.03 -1.46 13.80
CA PRO A 378 29.61 -0.24 14.33
C PRO A 378 29.71 -0.28 15.84
N ARG A 379 30.72 0.39 16.38
CA ARG A 379 30.90 0.53 17.82
C ARG A 379 30.07 1.69 18.37
N LEU A 380 29.39 1.43 19.47
CA LEU A 380 28.70 2.48 20.25
C LEU A 380 29.74 3.37 20.96
N PRO A 381 29.39 4.63 21.27
CA PRO A 381 30.20 5.48 22.15
C PRO A 381 30.56 4.76 23.46
N GLU A 382 31.71 5.11 24.07
CA GLU A 382 32.22 4.46 25.28
C GLU A 382 31.20 4.46 26.44
N SER A 383 30.43 5.53 26.57
CA SER A 383 29.34 5.65 27.55
C SER A 383 28.23 4.63 27.39
N LEU A 384 28.12 4.03 26.22
CA LEU A 384 27.13 3.00 25.85
C LEU A 384 27.76 1.62 25.63
N ALA A 385 29.05 1.44 25.96
CA ALA A 385 29.79 0.19 25.75
C ALA A 385 29.10 -1.03 26.40
N HIS A 386 28.38 -0.83 27.50
CA HIS A 386 27.63 -1.88 28.17
C HIS A 386 26.46 -2.43 27.36
N VAL A 387 25.94 -1.68 26.37
CA VAL A 387 24.87 -2.12 25.44
C VAL A 387 25.43 -2.84 24.22
N GLN A 388 26.75 -2.67 23.92
CA GLN A 388 27.38 -3.24 22.71
C GLN A 388 27.16 -4.74 22.55
N PRO A 389 27.27 -5.60 23.60
CA PRO A 389 27.06 -7.04 23.45
C PRO A 389 25.64 -7.41 22.96
N LEU A 390 24.63 -6.65 23.35
CA LEU A 390 23.26 -6.84 22.86
C LEU A 390 23.15 -6.43 21.39
N LEU A 391 23.78 -5.32 21.00
CA LEU A 391 23.80 -4.86 19.62
C LEU A 391 24.55 -5.83 18.71
N ASP A 392 25.69 -6.37 19.17
CA ASP A 392 26.52 -7.31 18.40
C ASP A 392 25.74 -8.59 18.01
N VAL A 393 24.97 -9.15 18.94
CA VAL A 393 24.16 -10.35 18.65
C VAL A 393 22.95 -10.05 17.78
N LEU A 394 22.33 -8.86 17.93
CA LEU A 394 21.21 -8.47 17.08
C LEU A 394 21.64 -8.20 15.62
N LEU A 395 22.79 -7.54 15.42
CA LEU A 395 23.32 -7.18 14.11
C LEU A 395 24.28 -8.25 13.52
N ALA A 396 24.36 -9.44 14.12
CA ALA A 396 25.12 -10.54 13.57
C ALA A 396 24.68 -10.84 12.12
N LYS A 397 25.67 -11.06 11.23
CA LYS A 397 25.38 -11.19 9.79
C LYS A 397 24.70 -12.50 9.47
N SER A 398 25.14 -13.58 10.07
CA SER A 398 24.49 -14.89 9.98
C SER A 398 23.26 -14.96 10.89
N PRO A 399 22.07 -15.35 10.40
CA PRO A 399 20.91 -15.56 11.26
C PRO A 399 21.15 -16.53 12.40
N GLY A 400 22.01 -17.55 12.20
CA GLY A 400 22.36 -18.54 13.21
C GLY A 400 23.12 -17.99 14.43
N GLU A 401 23.74 -16.81 14.30
CA GLU A 401 24.49 -16.15 15.39
C GLU A 401 23.61 -15.15 16.17
N ARG A 402 22.39 -14.92 15.71
CA ARG A 402 21.42 -14.03 16.38
C ARG A 402 20.64 -14.80 17.46
N PRO A 403 19.99 -14.08 18.40
CA PRO A 403 19.03 -14.69 19.34
C PRO A 403 18.02 -15.55 18.58
N ALA A 404 17.66 -16.70 19.14
CA ALA A 404 16.73 -17.62 18.50
C ALA A 404 15.28 -17.12 18.53
N SER A 405 14.95 -16.22 19.47
CA SER A 405 13.58 -15.67 19.60
C SER A 405 13.58 -14.29 20.22
N ALA A 406 12.46 -13.59 20.08
CA ALA A 406 12.23 -12.31 20.73
C ALA A 406 12.25 -12.42 22.26
N ALA A 407 11.84 -13.56 22.84
CA ALA A 407 11.88 -13.80 24.28
C ALA A 407 13.32 -13.78 24.82
N GLU A 408 14.28 -14.29 24.08
CA GLU A 408 15.69 -14.23 24.45
C GLU A 408 16.21 -12.78 24.49
N ILE A 409 15.76 -11.93 23.55
CA ILE A 409 16.11 -10.50 23.57
C ILE A 409 15.55 -9.83 24.82
N VAL A 410 14.29 -10.08 25.17
CA VAL A 410 13.66 -9.56 26.38
C VAL A 410 14.46 -9.95 27.63
N ALA A 411 14.86 -11.23 27.75
CA ALA A 411 15.67 -11.70 28.86
C ALA A 411 17.04 -10.98 28.95
N ARG A 412 17.72 -10.79 27.81
CA ARG A 412 19.01 -10.07 27.74
C ARG A 412 18.85 -8.58 28.11
N ILE A 413 17.74 -7.93 27.75
CA ILE A 413 17.45 -6.54 28.15
C ILE A 413 17.27 -6.45 29.65
N VAL A 414 16.51 -7.36 30.27
CA VAL A 414 16.29 -7.36 31.72
C VAL A 414 17.62 -7.54 32.47
N ASP A 415 18.42 -8.54 32.10
CA ASP A 415 19.74 -8.79 32.68
C ASP A 415 20.69 -7.56 32.56
N LEU A 416 20.66 -6.87 31.40
CA LEU A 416 21.45 -5.68 31.17
C LEU A 416 21.04 -4.51 32.09
N ILE A 417 19.73 -4.30 32.27
CA ILE A 417 19.20 -3.24 33.14
C ILE A 417 19.53 -3.54 34.59
N ASP A 418 19.40 -4.78 35.03
CA ASP A 418 19.65 -5.23 36.42
C ASP A 418 21.13 -5.08 36.77
N ARG A 419 22.05 -5.48 35.87
CA ARG A 419 23.52 -5.28 36.04
C ARG A 419 23.93 -3.82 36.11
N ALA A 420 23.23 -2.94 35.39
CA ALA A 420 23.54 -1.50 35.43
C ALA A 420 22.89 -0.77 36.61
N ALA A 421 22.05 -1.45 37.40
CA ALA A 421 21.45 -0.96 38.63
C ALA A 421 22.22 -1.42 39.89
N ALA A 422 23.05 -2.49 39.76
CA ALA A 422 23.91 -3.02 40.83
C ALA A 422 25.25 -2.33 40.87
#